data_b57b8d88589e3da9f71cc8a5eafeb8ce
#
_entry.id   b57b8d88589e3da9f71cc8a5eafeb8ce
#
_cell.length_a   1.000
_cell.length_b   1.000
_cell.length_c   1.000
_cell.angle_alpha   90.00
_cell.angle_beta   90.00
_cell.angle_gamma   90.00
#
_symmetry.space_group_name_H-M   'P 1'
#
loop_
_entity.id
_entity.type
_entity.pdbx_description
1 polymer ?
#
loop_
_entity_poly.entity_id
_entity_poly.type
_entity_poly.pdbx_seq_one_letter_code
_entity_poly.pdbx_strand_id
1 'polypeptide(L)'
;MKVDNEVMALLSASRTEDNKLFITAGQLDKSLYQRLDKTLKAAGGKWNTKAKAHLFAGDAADAIENILMTGEVTVPQDFGFFPTPPHVAKQAADLAMISDGMLVLEPSAGRGALAVAANSAAVGVMVDMHELLPDNHRALI
;
A
#
# COMPACT_ATOMS: atom_id res chain seq x y z
N MET A 1 4.09 -11.67 4.40
CA MET A 1 4.97 -11.82 5.61
C MET A 1 4.17 -12.52 6.70
N LYS A 2 4.65 -13.67 7.22
CA LYS A 2 3.99 -14.35 8.35
C LYS A 2 4.10 -13.53 9.63
N VAL A 3 3.00 -13.50 10.38
CA VAL A 3 2.89 -12.85 11.69
C VAL A 3 2.98 -13.93 12.77
N ASP A 4 3.80 -13.69 13.77
CA ASP A 4 3.94 -14.66 14.86
C ASP A 4 2.75 -14.64 15.85
N ASN A 5 2.60 -15.71 16.61
CA ASN A 5 1.45 -15.90 17.48
C ASN A 5 1.33 -14.86 18.61
N GLU A 6 2.45 -14.33 19.11
CA GLU A 6 2.44 -13.30 20.15
C GLU A 6 1.90 -11.98 19.60
N VAL A 7 2.33 -11.61 18.40
CA VAL A 7 1.81 -10.42 17.69
C VAL A 7 0.34 -10.61 17.32
N MET A 8 -0.06 -11.81 16.87
CA MET A 8 -1.47 -12.14 16.59
C MET A 8 -2.35 -11.97 17.84
N ALA A 9 -1.89 -12.43 19.00
CA ALA A 9 -2.60 -12.26 20.25
C ALA A 9 -2.76 -10.78 20.64
N LEU A 10 -1.71 -9.96 20.44
CA LEU A 10 -1.77 -8.53 20.68
C LEU A 10 -2.76 -7.81 19.74
N LEU A 11 -2.76 -8.16 18.46
CA LEU A 11 -3.68 -7.59 17.48
C LEU A 11 -5.14 -7.97 17.80
N SER A 12 -5.38 -9.23 18.16
CA SER A 12 -6.71 -9.71 18.56
C SER A 12 -7.25 -9.02 19.82
N ALA A 13 -6.37 -8.64 20.75
CA ALA A 13 -6.72 -7.92 21.97
C ALA A 13 -6.74 -6.39 21.79
N SER A 14 -6.34 -5.87 20.63
CA SER A 14 -6.30 -4.43 20.37
C SER A 14 -7.70 -3.85 20.15
N ARG A 15 -7.84 -2.55 20.35
CA ARG A 15 -9.09 -1.80 20.11
C ARG A 15 -8.95 -0.96 18.85
N THR A 16 -9.94 -1.02 17.99
CA THR A 16 -10.05 -0.17 16.82
C THR A 16 -11.13 0.90 17.00
N GLU A 17 -10.93 2.04 16.38
CA GLU A 17 -11.87 3.17 16.35
C GLU A 17 -11.63 3.96 15.07
N ASP A 18 -12.52 3.82 14.11
CA ASP A 18 -12.34 4.34 12.75
C ASP A 18 -10.99 3.89 12.17
N ASN A 19 -10.15 4.85 11.79
CA ASN A 19 -8.81 4.60 11.23
C ASN A 19 -7.71 4.41 12.29
N LYS A 20 -8.06 4.25 13.58
CA LYS A 20 -7.11 4.17 14.70
C LYS A 20 -7.07 2.77 15.30
N LEU A 21 -5.87 2.28 15.53
CA LEU A 21 -5.62 1.06 16.30
C LEU A 21 -4.90 1.41 17.60
N PHE A 22 -5.49 1.00 18.72
CA PHE A 22 -4.93 1.16 20.05
C PHE A 22 -4.46 -0.18 20.59
N ILE A 23 -3.20 -0.28 20.94
CA ILE A 23 -2.66 -1.44 21.65
C ILE A 23 -3.07 -1.34 23.09
N THR A 24 -3.89 -2.29 23.56
CA THR A 24 -4.43 -2.31 24.93
C THR A 24 -3.53 -3.04 25.92
N ALA A 25 -2.52 -3.77 25.41
CA ALA A 25 -1.54 -4.42 26.25
C ALA A 25 -0.70 -3.37 27.00
N GLY A 26 -0.29 -3.72 28.22
CA GLY A 26 0.61 -2.88 29.01
C GLY A 26 1.99 -2.72 28.35
N GLN A 27 3.02 -2.52 29.17
CA GLN A 27 4.38 -2.38 28.68
C GLN A 27 4.85 -3.68 28.00
N LEU A 28 5.16 -3.59 26.71
CA LEU A 28 5.72 -4.68 25.91
C LEU A 28 7.23 -4.72 26.04
N ASP A 29 7.82 -5.91 25.95
CA ASP A 29 9.26 -5.99 25.76
C ASP A 29 9.68 -5.44 24.38
N LYS A 30 10.95 -5.03 24.29
CA LYS A 30 11.47 -4.36 23.10
C LYS A 30 11.36 -5.22 21.84
N SER A 31 11.60 -6.52 21.94
CA SER A 31 11.57 -7.44 20.80
C SER A 31 10.14 -7.60 20.27
N LEU A 32 9.18 -7.82 21.16
CA LEU A 32 7.77 -7.96 20.81
C LEU A 32 7.21 -6.67 20.22
N TYR A 33 7.56 -5.52 20.82
CA TYR A 33 7.19 -4.20 20.26
C TYR A 33 7.72 -4.00 18.84
N GLN A 34 8.98 -4.36 18.58
CA GLN A 34 9.58 -4.23 17.24
C GLN A 34 8.87 -5.12 16.20
N ARG A 35 8.50 -6.35 16.56
CA ARG A 35 7.75 -7.27 15.69
C ARG A 35 6.35 -6.74 15.41
N LEU A 36 5.66 -6.25 16.44
CA LEU A 36 4.35 -5.61 16.30
C LEU A 36 4.41 -4.36 15.41
N ASP A 37 5.34 -3.45 15.66
CA ASP A 37 5.52 -2.22 14.88
C ASP A 37 5.83 -2.53 13.41
N LYS A 38 6.69 -3.54 13.15
CA LYS A 38 6.98 -4.01 11.79
C LYS A 38 5.72 -4.54 11.10
N THR A 39 4.91 -5.32 11.81
CA THR A 39 3.65 -5.87 11.29
C THR A 39 2.66 -4.75 10.96
N LEU A 40 2.46 -3.82 11.89
CA LEU A 40 1.53 -2.69 11.70
C LEU A 40 1.99 -1.76 10.57
N LYS A 41 3.28 -1.46 10.47
CA LYS A 41 3.84 -0.69 9.35
C LYS A 41 3.63 -1.39 8.00
N ALA A 42 3.83 -2.70 7.96
CA ALA A 42 3.59 -3.49 6.76
C ALA A 42 2.10 -3.48 6.35
N ALA A 43 1.20 -3.42 7.32
CA ALA A 43 -0.24 -3.27 7.10
C ALA A 43 -0.67 -1.82 6.77
N GLY A 44 0.27 -0.87 6.67
CA GLY A 44 -0.01 0.53 6.36
C GLY A 44 -0.25 1.43 7.58
N GLY A 45 -0.13 0.90 8.79
CA GLY A 45 -0.29 1.66 10.04
C GLY A 45 0.92 2.54 10.34
N LYS A 46 0.66 3.79 10.74
CA LYS A 46 1.68 4.77 11.14
C LYS A 46 1.44 5.23 12.56
N TRP A 47 2.46 5.12 13.44
CA TRP A 47 2.33 5.61 14.80
C TRP A 47 2.10 7.12 14.85
N ASN A 48 1.10 7.55 15.61
CA ASN A 48 0.80 8.95 15.86
C ASN A 48 0.88 9.23 17.37
N THR A 49 1.82 10.06 17.75
CA THR A 49 2.10 10.38 19.16
C THR A 49 0.96 11.16 19.83
N LYS A 50 0.25 12.01 19.08
CA LYS A 50 -0.88 12.79 19.61
C LYS A 50 -2.10 11.91 19.88
N ALA A 51 -2.40 11.02 18.95
CA ALA A 51 -3.50 10.07 19.08
C ALA A 51 -3.15 8.88 20.01
N LYS A 52 -1.86 8.64 20.27
CA LYS A 52 -1.35 7.45 20.96
C LYS A 52 -1.87 6.15 20.32
N ALA A 53 -1.94 6.13 19.00
CA ALA A 53 -2.49 5.05 18.20
C ALA A 53 -1.74 4.90 16.89
N HIS A 54 -1.87 3.76 16.24
CA HIS A 54 -1.48 3.59 14.85
C HIS A 54 -2.63 4.06 13.96
N LEU A 55 -2.33 4.93 12.99
CA LEU A 55 -3.29 5.46 12.03
C LEU A 55 -3.14 4.74 10.70
N PHE A 56 -4.27 4.35 10.13
CA PHE A 56 -4.37 3.73 8.81
C PHE A 56 -5.01 4.70 7.80
N ALA A 57 -4.86 4.43 6.52
CA ALA A 57 -5.48 5.22 5.46
C ALA A 57 -6.99 4.97 5.34
N GLY A 58 -7.45 3.79 5.77
CA GLY A 58 -8.84 3.36 5.84
C GLY A 58 -9.22 2.91 7.24
N ASP A 59 -10.27 2.10 7.36
CA ASP A 59 -10.70 1.53 8.65
C ASP A 59 -9.60 0.62 9.24
N ALA A 60 -9.31 0.81 10.52
CA ALA A 60 -8.27 0.04 11.20
C ALA A 60 -8.72 -1.40 11.47
N ALA A 61 -10.01 -1.66 11.66
CA ALA A 61 -10.52 -3.01 11.83
C ALA A 61 -10.33 -3.81 10.54
N ASP A 62 -10.69 -3.25 9.38
CA ASP A 62 -10.49 -3.89 8.08
C ASP A 62 -9.00 -4.19 7.84
N ALA A 63 -8.12 -3.25 8.21
CA ALA A 63 -6.68 -3.41 8.01
C ALA A 63 -6.08 -4.59 8.79
N ILE A 64 -6.61 -4.89 9.98
CA ILE A 64 -6.10 -5.99 10.81
C ILE A 64 -6.90 -7.30 10.69
N GLU A 65 -8.17 -7.23 10.24
CA GLU A 65 -9.02 -8.42 10.09
C GLU A 65 -8.38 -9.46 9.17
N ASN A 66 -7.87 -9.04 8.04
CA ASN A 66 -7.19 -9.93 7.11
C ASN A 66 -5.96 -10.60 7.74
N ILE A 67 -5.21 -9.87 8.55
CA ILE A 67 -4.06 -10.41 9.29
C ILE A 67 -4.53 -11.47 10.28
N LEU A 68 -5.59 -11.18 11.04
CA LEU A 68 -6.15 -12.10 12.04
C LEU A 68 -6.72 -13.36 11.39
N MET A 69 -7.29 -13.26 10.19
CA MET A 69 -7.84 -14.39 9.46
C MET A 69 -6.77 -15.26 8.80
N THR A 70 -5.74 -14.64 8.22
CA THR A 70 -4.74 -15.34 7.39
C THR A 70 -3.44 -15.65 8.13
N GLY A 71 -3.15 -14.95 9.22
CA GLY A 71 -1.85 -14.98 9.89
C GLY A 71 -0.72 -14.32 9.10
N GLU A 72 -1.07 -13.57 8.05
CA GLU A 72 -0.08 -12.96 7.14
C GLU A 72 -0.38 -11.49 6.87
N VAL A 73 0.68 -10.69 6.72
CA VAL A 73 0.60 -9.34 6.18
C VAL A 73 1.14 -9.35 4.76
N THR A 74 0.32 -8.88 3.83
CA THR A 74 0.74 -8.64 2.47
C THR A 74 1.40 -7.26 2.39
N VAL A 75 2.64 -7.21 1.95
CA VAL A 75 3.36 -5.95 1.71
C VAL A 75 3.40 -5.66 0.21
N PRO A 76 3.44 -4.39 -0.22
CA PRO A 76 3.52 -4.06 -1.64
C PRO A 76 4.63 -4.78 -2.39
N GLN A 77 5.76 -5.04 -1.72
CA GLN A 77 6.89 -5.78 -2.28
C GLN A 77 6.57 -7.25 -2.59
N ASP A 78 5.60 -7.86 -1.90
CA ASP A 78 5.18 -9.25 -2.17
C ASP A 78 4.53 -9.37 -3.57
N PHE A 79 4.02 -8.26 -4.11
CA PHE A 79 3.50 -8.14 -5.47
C PHE A 79 4.50 -7.52 -6.45
N GLY A 80 5.76 -7.34 -6.03
CA GLY A 80 6.78 -6.72 -6.88
C GLY A 80 6.53 -5.23 -7.16
N PHE A 81 5.75 -4.55 -6.32
CA PHE A 81 5.48 -3.14 -6.51
C PHE A 81 6.69 -2.27 -6.18
N PHE A 82 7.23 -1.64 -7.22
CA PHE A 82 8.30 -0.65 -7.14
C PHE A 82 7.84 0.61 -7.88
N PRO A 83 7.64 1.75 -7.19
CA PRO A 83 7.22 2.99 -7.83
C PRO A 83 8.23 3.40 -8.90
N THR A 84 7.77 3.60 -10.13
CA THR A 84 8.64 4.07 -11.22
C THR A 84 8.97 5.54 -11.03
N PRO A 85 10.26 5.93 -10.94
CA PRO A 85 10.63 7.34 -10.85
C PRO A 85 10.16 8.12 -12.08
N PRO A 86 9.76 9.41 -11.94
CA PRO A 86 9.20 10.21 -13.05
C PRO A 86 10.13 10.30 -14.28
N HIS A 87 11.44 10.42 -14.07
CA HIS A 87 12.40 10.48 -15.16
C HIS A 87 12.49 9.16 -15.95
N VAL A 88 12.35 8.02 -15.26
CA VAL A 88 12.33 6.69 -15.91
C VAL A 88 11.02 6.50 -16.67
N ALA A 89 9.89 6.92 -16.08
CA ALA A 89 8.60 6.86 -16.75
C ALA A 89 8.59 7.69 -18.04
N LYS A 90 9.19 8.89 -17.99
CA LYS A 90 9.35 9.73 -19.19
C LYS A 90 10.21 9.05 -20.25
N GLN A 91 11.35 8.48 -19.88
CA GLN A 91 12.22 7.78 -20.82
C GLN A 91 11.50 6.60 -21.47
N ALA A 92 10.69 5.85 -20.71
CA ALA A 92 9.91 4.74 -21.25
C ALA A 92 8.86 5.24 -22.28
N ALA A 93 8.15 6.32 -21.98
CA ALA A 93 7.20 6.93 -22.91
C ALA A 93 7.88 7.46 -24.19
N ASP A 94 9.06 8.09 -24.06
CA ASP A 94 9.83 8.58 -25.22
C ASP A 94 10.28 7.41 -26.13
N LEU A 95 10.72 6.29 -25.53
CA LEU A 95 11.13 5.09 -26.28
C LEU A 95 9.94 4.36 -26.92
N ALA A 96 8.75 4.45 -26.33
CA ALA A 96 7.55 3.83 -26.87
C ALA A 96 7.00 4.53 -28.13
N MET A 97 7.55 5.71 -28.49
CA MET A 97 7.17 6.50 -29.68
C MET A 97 5.65 6.70 -29.79
N ILE A 98 5.03 7.07 -28.66
CA ILE A 98 3.60 7.30 -28.58
C ILE A 98 3.22 8.50 -29.46
N SER A 99 2.20 8.33 -30.30
CA SER A 99 1.69 9.34 -31.23
C SER A 99 0.23 9.71 -30.91
N ASP A 100 -0.23 10.81 -31.53
CA ASP A 100 -1.58 11.35 -31.31
C ASP A 100 -2.68 10.28 -31.52
N GLY A 101 -3.62 10.24 -30.59
CA GLY A 101 -4.78 9.36 -30.63
C GLY A 101 -4.51 7.88 -30.34
N MET A 102 -3.30 7.50 -29.97
CA MET A 102 -2.99 6.10 -29.63
C MET A 102 -3.72 5.63 -28.37
N LEU A 103 -4.09 4.35 -28.37
CA LEU A 103 -4.52 3.60 -27.20
C LEU A 103 -3.29 2.86 -26.63
N VAL A 104 -2.99 3.12 -25.37
CA VAL A 104 -1.87 2.54 -24.65
C VAL A 104 -2.42 1.63 -23.55
N LEU A 105 -1.90 0.42 -23.43
CA LEU A 105 -2.19 -0.49 -22.32
C LEU A 105 -1.07 -0.47 -21.29
N GLU A 106 -1.42 -0.17 -20.03
CA GLU A 106 -0.52 -0.31 -18.88
C GLU A 106 -1.06 -1.40 -17.93
N PRO A 107 -0.54 -2.64 -18.04
CA PRO A 107 -1.10 -3.78 -17.31
C PRO A 107 -0.70 -3.87 -15.84
N SER A 108 0.19 -3.00 -15.37
CA SER A 108 0.70 -2.97 -13.99
C SER A 108 0.87 -1.53 -13.52
N ALA A 109 -0.21 -0.76 -13.60
CA ALA A 109 -0.17 0.70 -13.54
C ALA A 109 0.41 1.27 -12.25
N GLY A 110 0.43 0.49 -11.15
CA GLY A 110 0.92 0.96 -9.87
C GLY A 110 0.14 2.20 -9.42
N ARG A 111 0.85 3.31 -9.24
CA ARG A 111 0.24 4.63 -8.96
C ARG A 111 0.19 5.54 -10.17
N GLY A 112 0.26 4.97 -11.37
CA GLY A 112 0.03 5.67 -12.62
C GLY A 112 1.24 6.43 -13.20
N ALA A 113 2.46 6.21 -12.73
CA ALA A 113 3.63 6.96 -13.20
C ALA A 113 3.85 6.80 -14.72
N LEU A 114 3.79 5.57 -15.24
CA LEU A 114 3.90 5.29 -16.68
C LEU A 114 2.68 5.78 -17.44
N ALA A 115 1.48 5.61 -16.89
CA ALA A 115 0.25 6.08 -17.50
C ALA A 115 0.23 7.60 -17.68
N VAL A 116 0.65 8.36 -16.66
CA VAL A 116 0.79 9.82 -16.73
C VAL A 116 1.80 10.23 -17.80
N ALA A 117 2.96 9.55 -17.85
CA ALA A 117 3.98 9.82 -18.86
C ALA A 117 3.47 9.53 -20.28
N ALA A 118 2.76 8.42 -20.47
CA ALA A 118 2.17 8.04 -21.76
C ALA A 118 1.10 9.05 -22.20
N ASN A 119 0.18 9.44 -21.31
CA ASN A 119 -0.86 10.41 -21.61
C ASN A 119 -0.31 11.81 -21.95
N SER A 120 0.87 12.12 -21.42
CA SER A 120 1.55 13.41 -21.68
C SER A 120 2.43 13.38 -22.92
N ALA A 121 2.64 12.23 -23.56
CA ALA A 121 3.57 12.09 -24.70
C ALA A 121 3.01 12.65 -26.01
N ALA A 122 1.69 12.59 -26.21
CA ALA A 122 1.03 13.05 -27.44
C ALA A 122 -0.43 13.45 -27.17
N VAL A 123 -1.07 14.10 -28.14
CA VAL A 123 -2.45 14.60 -28.02
C VAL A 123 -3.46 13.47 -28.19
N GLY A 124 -4.47 13.44 -27.32
CA GLY A 124 -5.58 12.49 -27.44
C GLY A 124 -5.21 11.03 -27.16
N VAL A 125 -4.10 10.79 -26.49
CA VAL A 125 -3.71 9.46 -26.02
C VAL A 125 -4.72 8.99 -24.97
N MET A 126 -5.18 7.76 -25.10
CA MET A 126 -5.98 7.07 -24.08
C MET A 126 -5.15 5.95 -23.45
N VAL A 127 -5.14 5.88 -22.13
CA VAL A 127 -4.40 4.84 -21.41
C VAL A 127 -5.39 3.92 -20.68
N ASP A 128 -5.39 2.64 -21.06
CA ASP A 128 -6.10 1.59 -20.35
C ASP A 128 -5.19 1.04 -19.25
N MET A 129 -5.63 1.12 -18.01
CA MET A 129 -4.81 0.84 -16.83
C MET A 129 -5.37 -0.33 -16.04
N HIS A 130 -4.49 -1.28 -15.70
CA HIS A 130 -4.81 -2.38 -14.79
C HIS A 130 -3.88 -2.34 -13.58
N GLU A 131 -4.44 -2.54 -12.38
CA GLU A 131 -3.69 -2.58 -11.13
C GLU A 131 -4.31 -3.60 -10.16
N LEU A 132 -3.46 -4.46 -9.61
CA LEU A 132 -3.86 -5.53 -8.71
C LEU A 132 -4.00 -5.07 -7.25
N LEU A 133 -3.13 -4.15 -6.81
CA LEU A 133 -3.12 -3.67 -5.43
C LEU A 133 -4.23 -2.63 -5.21
N PRO A 134 -5.19 -2.88 -4.30
CA PRO A 134 -6.32 -1.97 -4.07
C PRO A 134 -5.92 -0.53 -3.73
N ASP A 135 -4.85 -0.36 -2.94
CA ASP A 135 -4.37 0.97 -2.54
C ASP A 135 -3.73 1.75 -3.71
N ASN A 136 -3.10 1.05 -4.65
CA ASN A 136 -2.59 1.67 -5.87
C ASN A 136 -3.73 1.98 -6.83
N HIS A 137 -4.70 1.05 -6.98
CA HIS A 137 -5.88 1.25 -7.82
C HIS A 137 -6.66 2.50 -7.41
N ARG A 138 -6.85 2.76 -6.11
CA ARG A 138 -7.49 3.98 -5.59
C ARG A 138 -6.74 5.27 -5.96
N ALA A 139 -5.46 5.19 -6.24
CA ALA A 139 -4.65 6.34 -6.63
C ALA A 139 -4.78 6.69 -8.13
N LEU A 140 -5.43 5.80 -8.92
CA LEU A 140 -5.65 5.98 -10.36
C LEU A 140 -6.99 6.63 -10.69
N ILE A 141 -7.89 6.74 -9.71
CA ILE A 141 -9.23 7.33 -9.82
C ILE A 141 -9.19 8.77 -9.34
#